data_d170ef762482f55b56f02a3b6bf7fe20
#
_entry.id   d170ef762482f55b56f02a3b6bf7fe20
#
_cell.length_a   1.000
_cell.length_b   1.000
_cell.length_c   1.000
_cell.angle_alpha   90.00
_cell.angle_beta   90.00
_cell.angle_gamma   90.00
#
_symmetry.space_group_name_H-M   'P 1'
#
loop_
_entity.id
_entity.type
_entity.pdbx_description
1 polymer ?
#
loop_
_entity_poly.entity_id
_entity_poly.type
_entity_poly.pdbx_seq_one_letter_code
_entity_poly.pdbx_strand_id
1 'polypeptide(L)'
;MNIWLKLRKTAAITLCELLAIATIFTGCTSTDLSGTEAAGNATGAVVAGEDSSGALGSKDKVDGPQEDLVNNNSYVSLDAIPAYDGKAYVAVNNNEPFFTDSDMTTTAFENYSDLDSLGRCGVAYANICKDIMPTEERGKIGMIKPSGWHTVKYDVIKDRYLYNRCHLIGYQLAGENANPKNLITGTRYLNVEGMLPFENLVADYVNNTGNHVLYRVTPMFSGSNLVANGVLIEAKSVEDNGGGILFNVYCYNVQPGVGINYENGDS
;
A
#
# COMPACT_ATOMS: atom_id res chain seq x y z
N MET A 1 16.33 -46.31 33.27
CA MET A 1 15.30 -47.04 32.54
C MET A 1 13.99 -46.24 32.69
N ASN A 2 13.79 -45.18 31.91
CA ASN A 2 12.56 -44.39 31.89
C ASN A 2 12.24 -43.97 30.48
N ILE A 3 11.14 -44.51 30.00
CA ILE A 3 10.61 -44.40 28.68
C ILE A 3 9.78 -43.09 28.64
N TRP A 4 10.15 -42.11 27.82
CA TRP A 4 9.34 -40.92 27.54
C TRP A 4 8.47 -41.16 26.32
N LEU A 5 7.19 -41.27 26.58
CA LEU A 5 6.10 -41.42 25.60
C LEU A 5 5.85 -40.10 24.87
N LYS A 6 6.11 -40.05 23.56
CA LYS A 6 5.76 -38.94 22.69
C LYS A 6 4.27 -39.01 22.32
N LEU A 7 3.46 -38.11 22.87
CA LEU A 7 2.09 -37.87 22.39
C LEU A 7 2.17 -36.93 21.18
N ARG A 8 1.82 -37.44 20.00
CA ARG A 8 1.51 -36.64 18.82
C ARG A 8 0.02 -36.22 18.94
N LYS A 9 -0.22 -34.91 19.03
CA LYS A 9 -1.56 -34.33 18.84
C LYS A 9 -1.76 -34.03 17.36
N THR A 10 -2.56 -34.84 16.69
CA THR A 10 -3.13 -34.55 15.39
C THR A 10 -4.32 -33.61 15.58
N ALA A 11 -4.21 -32.39 15.08
CA ALA A 11 -5.35 -31.48 14.97
C ALA A 11 -6.13 -31.82 13.68
N ALA A 12 -7.37 -32.21 13.83
CA ALA A 12 -8.30 -32.42 12.72
C ALA A 12 -8.83 -31.05 12.25
N ILE A 13 -8.63 -30.74 11.00
CA ILE A 13 -9.24 -29.59 10.33
C ILE A 13 -10.63 -30.03 9.87
N THR A 14 -11.66 -29.40 10.42
CA THR A 14 -13.06 -29.62 9.99
C THR A 14 -13.33 -28.71 8.79
N LEU A 15 -13.47 -29.32 7.63
CA LEU A 15 -13.87 -28.68 6.37
C LEU A 15 -15.37 -28.39 6.42
N CYS A 16 -15.75 -27.11 6.35
CA CYS A 16 -17.14 -26.69 6.25
C CYS A 16 -17.47 -26.51 4.76
N GLU A 17 -18.22 -27.47 4.20
CA GLU A 17 -18.74 -27.44 2.83
C GLU A 17 -19.90 -26.42 2.74
N LEU A 18 -19.74 -25.41 1.88
CA LEU A 18 -20.84 -24.55 1.43
C LEU A 18 -21.31 -25.02 0.06
N LEU A 19 -22.53 -25.58 0.04
CA LEU A 19 -23.27 -25.94 -1.17
C LEU A 19 -23.60 -24.64 -1.95
N ALA A 20 -23.16 -24.57 -3.20
CA ALA A 20 -23.64 -23.60 -4.18
C ALA A 20 -24.84 -24.20 -4.94
N ILE A 21 -25.99 -23.55 -4.83
CA ILE A 21 -27.21 -23.90 -5.61
C ILE A 21 -27.11 -23.09 -6.91
N ALA A 22 -26.93 -23.79 -8.02
CA ALA A 22 -27.04 -23.25 -9.36
C ALA A 22 -28.51 -23.31 -9.81
N THR A 23 -29.13 -22.18 -10.08
CA THR A 23 -30.42 -22.10 -10.78
C THR A 23 -30.16 -21.73 -12.24
N ILE A 24 -30.48 -22.73 -13.09
CA ILE A 24 -30.48 -22.61 -14.55
C ILE A 24 -31.78 -21.92 -14.95
N PHE A 25 -31.71 -20.82 -15.71
CA PHE A 25 -32.81 -20.30 -16.51
C PHE A 25 -32.41 -20.34 -17.98
N THR A 26 -33.04 -21.29 -18.69
CA THR A 26 -33.14 -21.35 -20.14
C THR A 26 -34.30 -20.49 -20.62
N GLY A 27 -34.07 -19.70 -21.67
CA GLY A 27 -35.13 -19.00 -22.37
C GLY A 27 -34.61 -18.37 -23.66
N CYS A 28 -34.83 -19.11 -24.78
CA CYS A 28 -34.69 -18.61 -26.15
C CYS A 28 -35.69 -17.49 -26.46
N THR A 29 -35.36 -16.54 -27.32
CA THR A 29 -35.87 -16.40 -28.69
C THR A 29 -35.30 -15.20 -29.40
N SER A 30 -34.92 -15.45 -30.64
CA SER A 30 -34.51 -14.59 -31.71
C SER A 30 -35.63 -13.63 -32.19
N THR A 31 -35.25 -12.45 -32.75
CA THR A 31 -35.78 -11.95 -34.04
C THR A 31 -34.88 -10.81 -34.58
N ASP A 32 -34.51 -10.99 -35.82
CA ASP A 32 -33.90 -10.00 -36.74
C ASP A 32 -34.81 -8.81 -36.99
N LEU A 33 -34.22 -7.68 -37.45
CA LEU A 33 -34.56 -6.92 -38.67
C LEU A 33 -33.72 -5.63 -38.76
N SER A 34 -32.84 -5.64 -39.70
CA SER A 34 -32.49 -4.75 -40.84
C SER A 34 -32.97 -3.30 -40.82
N GLY A 35 -32.07 -2.41 -41.31
CA GLY A 35 -32.47 -1.15 -41.96
C GLY A 35 -31.43 -0.04 -41.91
N THR A 36 -30.62 0.00 -42.91
CA THR A 36 -30.23 1.05 -43.89
C THR A 36 -29.74 2.41 -43.41
N GLU A 37 -28.55 2.71 -43.87
CA GLU A 37 -27.93 3.87 -44.53
C GLU A 37 -28.52 5.28 -44.40
N ALA A 38 -27.64 6.27 -44.13
CA ALA A 38 -27.38 7.37 -45.07
C ALA A 38 -26.17 8.23 -44.62
N ALA A 39 -25.36 8.49 -45.61
CA ALA A 39 -24.19 9.35 -45.62
C ALA A 39 -24.55 10.85 -45.63
N GLY A 40 -23.66 11.69 -45.15
CA GLY A 40 -23.74 13.15 -45.30
C GLY A 40 -22.40 13.82 -45.06
N ASN A 41 -21.76 14.13 -46.14
CA ASN A 41 -20.48 14.83 -46.30
C ASN A 41 -20.72 16.35 -46.33
N ALA A 42 -19.84 17.17 -45.69
CA ALA A 42 -19.55 18.57 -46.14
C ALA A 42 -18.38 19.15 -45.32
N THR A 43 -17.34 19.31 -45.89
CA THR A 43 -16.31 20.27 -46.33
C THR A 43 -16.46 21.74 -45.88
N GLY A 44 -15.29 22.32 -45.53
CA GLY A 44 -14.94 23.73 -45.66
C GLY A 44 -14.59 24.40 -44.34
N ALA A 45 -13.55 25.16 -44.17
CA ALA A 45 -12.50 25.80 -44.92
C ALA A 45 -11.68 26.63 -43.93
N VAL A 46 -10.41 26.78 -44.23
CA VAL A 46 -9.33 27.54 -43.58
C VAL A 46 -9.59 29.04 -43.53
N VAL A 47 -9.17 29.74 -42.44
CA VAL A 47 -8.58 31.09 -42.52
C VAL A 47 -7.55 31.28 -41.42
N ALA A 48 -6.37 31.70 -41.84
CA ALA A 48 -5.22 32.17 -41.03
C ALA A 48 -5.38 33.64 -40.65
N GLY A 49 -4.78 34.04 -39.55
CA GLY A 49 -4.65 35.46 -39.20
C GLY A 49 -3.60 35.61 -38.07
N GLU A 50 -2.54 36.33 -38.43
CA GLU A 50 -1.30 36.62 -37.73
C GLU A 50 -1.44 37.64 -36.59
N ASP A 51 -0.54 37.51 -35.64
CA ASP A 51 0.36 38.51 -35.02
C ASP A 51 -0.18 39.57 -34.05
N SER A 52 0.36 39.60 -32.84
CA SER A 52 1.14 40.73 -32.28
C SER A 52 1.58 40.51 -30.83
N SER A 53 2.84 40.77 -30.67
CA SER A 53 3.71 40.99 -29.50
C SER A 53 3.11 41.74 -28.30
N GLY A 54 3.49 41.35 -27.10
CA GLY A 54 3.34 42.16 -25.89
C GLY A 54 4.07 41.54 -24.69
N ALA A 55 5.07 42.25 -24.21
CA ALA A 55 6.11 41.86 -23.25
C ALA A 55 5.67 41.92 -21.79
N LEU A 56 6.45 41.18 -20.96
CA LEU A 56 6.82 41.39 -19.54
C LEU A 56 5.73 41.26 -18.46
N GLY A 57 5.89 40.24 -17.66
CA GLY A 57 5.33 40.09 -16.33
C GLY A 57 5.96 38.91 -15.62
N SER A 58 7.06 39.19 -14.91
CA SER A 58 7.61 38.30 -13.89
C SER A 58 6.49 37.83 -12.97
N LYS A 59 6.29 36.52 -12.86
CA LYS A 59 5.50 35.93 -11.78
C LYS A 59 6.38 34.90 -11.11
N ASP A 60 6.59 35.16 -9.84
CA ASP A 60 7.25 34.33 -8.86
C ASP A 60 6.72 32.89 -8.97
N LYS A 61 7.65 31.95 -9.15
CA LYS A 61 7.42 30.52 -9.00
C LYS A 61 7.13 30.27 -7.52
N VAL A 62 5.87 30.02 -7.23
CA VAL A 62 5.51 29.31 -6.00
C VAL A 62 5.84 27.85 -6.27
N ASP A 63 6.88 27.32 -5.62
CA ASP A 63 7.18 25.91 -5.56
C ASP A 63 5.99 25.20 -4.89
N GLY A 64 5.15 24.60 -5.73
CA GLY A 64 4.15 23.62 -5.31
C GLY A 64 4.84 22.30 -4.99
N PRO A 65 4.23 21.43 -4.16
CA PRO A 65 4.81 20.14 -3.83
C PRO A 65 5.06 19.33 -5.11
N GLN A 66 6.22 18.73 -5.17
CA GLN A 66 6.73 17.93 -6.28
C GLN A 66 5.80 16.74 -6.52
N GLU A 67 4.92 16.90 -7.52
CA GLU A 67 4.10 15.83 -8.10
C GLU A 67 4.94 15.06 -9.14
N ASP A 68 5.97 14.34 -8.72
CA ASP A 68 6.70 13.51 -9.66
C ASP A 68 6.87 12.09 -9.11
N LEU A 69 6.30 11.18 -9.88
CA LEU A 69 6.43 9.72 -9.90
C LEU A 69 5.19 8.90 -9.47
N VAL A 70 3.99 9.44 -9.54
CA VAL A 70 2.80 8.58 -9.60
C VAL A 70 2.14 8.80 -10.96
N ASN A 71 2.25 7.80 -11.81
CA ASN A 71 1.50 7.72 -13.05
C ASN A 71 0.02 7.97 -12.76
N ASN A 72 -0.57 8.93 -13.44
CA ASN A 72 -1.91 9.50 -13.27
C ASN A 72 -3.06 8.49 -13.47
N ASN A 73 -3.10 7.41 -12.67
CA ASN A 73 -4.31 6.61 -12.61
C ASN A 73 -4.39 5.94 -11.24
N SER A 74 -5.24 6.49 -10.38
CA SER A 74 -5.74 5.80 -9.21
C SER A 74 -5.00 6.07 -7.91
N TYR A 75 -5.42 7.13 -7.24
CA TYR A 75 -5.00 7.49 -5.90
C TYR A 75 -6.23 7.44 -4.97
N VAL A 76 -6.10 6.76 -3.85
CA VAL A 76 -7.10 6.84 -2.79
C VAL A 76 -6.84 8.12 -1.98
N SER A 77 -7.76 9.07 -2.02
CA SER A 77 -7.70 10.24 -1.16
C SER A 77 -7.89 9.83 0.31
N LEU A 78 -7.18 10.48 1.23
CA LEU A 78 -7.37 10.27 2.67
C LEU A 78 -8.83 10.54 3.10
N ASP A 79 -9.50 11.49 2.45
CA ASP A 79 -10.91 11.83 2.71
C ASP A 79 -11.88 10.71 2.29
N ALA A 80 -11.46 9.80 1.41
CA ALA A 80 -12.25 8.63 1.01
C ALA A 80 -12.06 7.43 1.95
N ILE A 81 -11.10 7.50 2.89
CA ILE A 81 -10.89 6.45 3.87
C ILE A 81 -11.97 6.53 4.96
N PRO A 82 -12.70 5.44 5.24
CA PRO A 82 -13.67 5.42 6.33
C PRO A 82 -13.01 5.77 7.67
N ALA A 83 -13.77 6.36 8.58
CA ALA A 83 -13.31 6.57 9.94
C ALA A 83 -12.97 5.22 10.61
N TYR A 84 -11.97 5.24 11.50
CA TYR A 84 -11.60 4.06 12.29
C TYR A 84 -12.81 3.51 13.08
N ASP A 85 -13.13 2.25 12.89
CA ASP A 85 -14.28 1.54 13.47
C ASP A 85 -13.89 0.42 14.45
N GLY A 86 -12.60 0.38 14.86
CA GLY A 86 -12.05 -0.66 15.74
C GLY A 86 -11.25 -1.72 14.99
N LYS A 87 -11.20 -1.69 13.66
CA LYS A 87 -10.39 -2.61 12.85
C LYS A 87 -9.07 -1.96 12.45
N ALA A 88 -7.97 -2.72 12.51
CA ALA A 88 -6.64 -2.20 12.22
C ALA A 88 -6.48 -1.73 10.77
N TYR A 89 -7.27 -2.24 9.85
CA TYR A 89 -7.24 -1.91 8.43
C TYR A 89 -8.61 -2.00 7.78
N VAL A 90 -8.72 -1.43 6.59
CA VAL A 90 -9.89 -1.52 5.70
C VAL A 90 -9.41 -1.75 4.27
N ALA A 91 -10.12 -2.61 3.53
CA ALA A 91 -9.90 -2.77 2.09
C ALA A 91 -10.39 -1.52 1.35
N VAL A 92 -9.61 -1.05 0.39
CA VAL A 92 -9.94 0.08 -0.48
C VAL A 92 -9.94 -0.35 -1.94
N ASN A 93 -10.56 0.42 -2.82
CA ASN A 93 -10.63 0.12 -4.25
C ASN A 93 -11.08 -1.33 -4.53
N ASN A 94 -12.08 -1.84 -3.81
CA ASN A 94 -12.53 -3.24 -3.91
C ASN A 94 -11.42 -4.28 -3.70
N ASN A 95 -10.40 -3.94 -2.91
CA ASN A 95 -9.20 -4.75 -2.66
C ASN A 95 -8.29 -4.95 -3.89
N GLU A 96 -8.46 -4.13 -4.95
CA GLU A 96 -7.65 -4.20 -6.17
C GLU A 96 -6.52 -3.17 -6.10
N PRO A 97 -5.25 -3.61 -6.24
CA PRO A 97 -4.10 -2.69 -6.34
C PRO A 97 -4.18 -1.83 -7.61
N PHE A 98 -3.51 -0.67 -7.56
CA PHE A 98 -3.41 0.23 -8.71
C PHE A 98 -2.20 -0.08 -9.62
N PHE A 99 -1.70 -1.30 -9.63
CA PHE A 99 -0.67 -1.70 -10.59
C PHE A 99 -1.26 -1.92 -11.97
N THR A 100 -0.55 -1.42 -12.97
CA THR A 100 -0.89 -1.62 -14.38
C THR A 100 -0.15 -2.85 -14.93
N ASP A 101 -0.53 -3.32 -16.11
CA ASP A 101 0.19 -4.43 -16.77
C ASP A 101 1.67 -4.08 -17.05
N SER A 102 1.98 -2.78 -17.23
CA SER A 102 3.37 -2.33 -17.42
C SER A 102 4.21 -2.37 -16.14
N ASP A 103 3.59 -2.41 -14.96
CA ASP A 103 4.29 -2.53 -13.69
C ASP A 103 4.72 -3.99 -13.43
N MET A 104 4.04 -4.96 -14.06
CA MET A 104 4.26 -6.39 -13.85
C MET A 104 5.62 -6.82 -14.41
N THR A 105 6.60 -7.03 -13.52
CA THR A 105 7.98 -7.39 -13.88
C THR A 105 8.53 -8.41 -12.90
N THR A 106 9.40 -9.29 -13.40
CA THR A 106 10.19 -10.21 -12.58
C THR A 106 11.59 -9.66 -12.28
N THR A 107 11.87 -8.40 -12.64
CA THR A 107 13.12 -7.74 -12.26
C THR A 107 13.04 -7.27 -10.82
N ALA A 108 13.99 -7.68 -9.98
CA ALA A 108 14.11 -7.22 -8.61
C ALA A 108 14.40 -5.72 -8.55
N PHE A 109 13.70 -4.99 -7.71
CA PHE A 109 13.98 -3.58 -7.43
C PHE A 109 13.46 -3.18 -6.06
N GLU A 110 14.06 -2.12 -5.51
CA GLU A 110 13.62 -1.38 -4.33
C GLU A 110 13.74 0.12 -4.59
N ASN A 111 12.68 0.87 -4.33
CA ASN A 111 12.66 2.32 -4.46
C ASN A 111 12.05 2.94 -3.21
N TYR A 112 12.73 3.93 -2.67
CA TYR A 112 12.29 4.71 -1.52
C TYR A 112 12.34 6.19 -1.90
N SER A 113 11.17 6.85 -1.91
CA SER A 113 11.09 8.28 -2.21
C SER A 113 11.95 9.10 -1.27
N ASP A 114 12.48 10.21 -1.73
CA ASP A 114 13.15 11.17 -0.88
C ASP A 114 12.21 11.69 0.21
N LEU A 115 12.79 12.06 1.35
CA LEU A 115 12.01 12.74 2.39
C LEU A 115 11.55 14.10 1.86
N ASP A 116 10.31 14.46 2.19
CA ASP A 116 9.81 15.78 1.85
C ASP A 116 10.43 16.91 2.71
N SER A 117 10.03 18.15 2.48
CA SER A 117 10.53 19.31 3.20
C SER A 117 10.26 19.30 4.72
N LEU A 118 9.33 18.46 5.17
CA LEU A 118 9.01 18.22 6.59
C LEU A 118 9.74 16.98 7.16
N GLY A 119 10.58 16.33 6.36
CA GLY A 119 11.29 15.11 6.75
C GLY A 119 10.40 13.87 6.80
N ARG A 120 9.24 13.87 6.10
CA ARG A 120 8.32 12.75 6.04
C ARG A 120 8.68 11.81 4.92
N CYS A 121 8.46 10.49 5.13
CA CYS A 121 8.61 9.50 4.07
C CYS A 121 7.54 9.67 2.98
N GLY A 122 7.94 9.46 1.74
CA GLY A 122 7.05 9.24 0.61
C GLY A 122 6.80 7.75 0.36
N VAL A 123 6.49 7.41 -0.89
CA VAL A 123 6.21 6.04 -1.31
C VAL A 123 7.44 5.15 -1.18
N ALA A 124 7.26 3.95 -0.63
CA ALA A 124 8.20 2.84 -0.73
C ALA A 124 7.61 1.79 -1.69
N TYR A 125 8.37 1.38 -2.69
CA TYR A 125 7.91 0.48 -3.74
C TYR A 125 8.99 -0.52 -4.12
N ALA A 126 8.66 -1.82 -4.09
CA ALA A 126 9.61 -2.88 -4.39
C ALA A 126 8.93 -4.02 -5.15
N ASN A 127 9.73 -4.79 -5.87
CA ASN A 127 9.35 -6.10 -6.36
C ASN A 127 9.98 -7.16 -5.45
N ILE A 128 9.20 -7.60 -4.47
CA ILE A 128 9.66 -8.52 -3.42
C ILE A 128 9.94 -9.88 -4.04
N CYS A 129 11.15 -10.36 -3.86
CA CYS A 129 11.62 -11.66 -4.34
C CYS A 129 12.78 -12.15 -3.46
N LYS A 130 13.23 -13.37 -3.68
CA LYS A 130 14.34 -13.96 -2.91
C LYS A 130 15.62 -13.15 -2.93
N ASP A 131 15.89 -12.43 -4.04
CA ASP A 131 17.15 -11.72 -4.24
C ASP A 131 17.31 -10.51 -3.31
N ILE A 132 16.18 -9.89 -2.88
CA ILE A 132 16.18 -8.73 -1.98
C ILE A 132 15.79 -9.06 -0.54
N MET A 133 15.31 -10.27 -0.28
CA MET A 133 15.00 -10.70 1.10
C MET A 133 16.28 -10.78 1.94
N PRO A 134 16.19 -10.56 3.28
CA PRO A 134 17.36 -10.48 4.13
C PRO A 134 18.12 -11.81 4.17
N THR A 135 19.44 -11.72 4.07
CA THR A 135 20.39 -12.82 4.29
C THR A 135 21.12 -12.73 5.62
N GLU A 136 20.93 -11.61 6.33
CA GLU A 136 21.56 -11.31 7.62
C GLU A 136 20.51 -11.04 8.69
N GLU A 137 20.93 -11.08 9.96
CA GLU A 137 20.06 -10.70 11.07
C GLU A 137 19.76 -9.20 11.08
N ARG A 138 18.57 -8.84 11.53
CA ARG A 138 18.13 -7.47 11.64
C ARG A 138 19.03 -6.66 12.58
N GLY A 139 19.58 -5.56 12.08
CA GLY A 139 20.40 -4.63 12.85
C GLY A 139 19.59 -3.67 13.72
N LYS A 140 20.30 -2.84 14.50
CA LYS A 140 19.67 -1.79 15.32
C LYS A 140 19.27 -0.61 14.45
N ILE A 141 18.06 -0.05 14.71
CA ILE A 141 17.52 1.14 14.02
C ILE A 141 17.21 2.29 14.98
N GLY A 142 17.64 2.21 16.24
CA GLY A 142 17.35 3.20 17.28
C GLY A 142 17.86 4.60 17.01
N MET A 143 18.87 4.77 16.14
CA MET A 143 19.43 6.06 15.73
C MET A 143 18.49 6.86 14.81
N ILE A 144 17.59 6.20 14.09
CA ILE A 144 16.65 6.88 13.20
C ILE A 144 15.50 7.46 14.01
N LYS A 145 15.19 8.73 13.76
CA LYS A 145 14.03 9.42 14.35
C LYS A 145 13.16 9.94 13.19
N PRO A 146 12.12 9.21 12.80
CA PRO A 146 11.21 9.68 11.76
C PRO A 146 10.49 10.97 12.16
N SER A 147 9.83 11.65 11.22
CA SER A 147 9.03 12.83 11.51
C SER A 147 8.02 12.56 12.64
N GLY A 148 7.82 13.51 13.55
CA GLY A 148 6.91 13.38 14.70
C GLY A 148 7.31 12.31 15.73
N TRP A 149 8.60 11.92 15.80
CA TRP A 149 9.07 10.86 16.71
C TRP A 149 9.13 11.32 18.17
N HIS A 150 8.41 10.59 19.02
CA HIS A 150 8.51 10.68 20.48
C HIS A 150 8.73 9.30 21.10
N THR A 151 9.41 9.25 22.25
CA THR A 151 9.51 8.03 23.04
C THR A 151 8.53 8.09 24.19
N VAL A 152 7.34 7.51 23.97
CA VAL A 152 6.24 7.53 24.94
C VAL A 152 5.85 6.12 25.33
N LYS A 153 5.44 5.95 26.61
CA LYS A 153 5.07 4.67 27.17
C LYS A 153 3.71 4.76 27.87
N TYR A 154 2.88 3.72 27.63
CA TYR A 154 1.60 3.52 28.29
C TYR A 154 1.48 2.10 28.82
N ASP A 155 0.96 1.92 30.04
CA ASP A 155 0.81 0.60 30.66
C ASP A 155 -0.23 -0.29 29.93
N VAL A 156 -1.17 0.34 29.21
CA VAL A 156 -2.20 -0.36 28.43
C VAL A 156 -1.67 -0.96 27.13
N ILE A 157 -0.44 -0.61 26.73
CA ILE A 157 0.19 -1.11 25.50
C ILE A 157 1.12 -2.27 25.85
N LYS A 158 1.00 -3.40 25.14
CA LYS A 158 1.95 -4.50 25.24
C LYS A 158 3.34 -3.97 24.86
N ASP A 159 4.36 -4.26 25.67
CA ASP A 159 5.73 -3.73 25.58
C ASP A 159 5.84 -2.22 25.90
N ARG A 160 4.71 -1.57 26.25
CA ARG A 160 4.58 -0.21 26.76
C ARG A 160 4.85 0.92 25.75
N TYR A 161 5.64 0.72 24.70
CA TYR A 161 5.97 1.77 23.74
C TYR A 161 4.83 2.05 22.78
N LEU A 162 4.36 3.32 22.74
CA LEU A 162 3.34 3.79 21.82
C LEU A 162 3.84 3.69 20.37
N TYR A 163 5.01 4.25 20.11
CA TYR A 163 5.57 4.33 18.78
C TYR A 163 6.67 3.31 18.55
N ASN A 164 6.64 2.74 17.36
CA ASN A 164 7.66 1.94 16.73
C ASN A 164 8.27 2.75 15.57
N ARG A 165 9.54 2.50 15.27
CA ARG A 165 10.10 2.84 13.97
C ARG A 165 9.58 1.83 12.99
N CYS A 166 8.45 2.19 12.39
CA CYS A 166 7.68 1.28 11.55
C CYS A 166 8.28 1.31 10.15
N HIS A 167 8.77 0.17 9.66
CA HIS A 167 9.19 0.06 8.27
C HIS A 167 7.96 0.17 7.36
N LEU A 168 8.08 0.88 6.25
CA LEU A 168 7.08 0.85 5.19
C LEU A 168 7.14 -0.49 4.46
N ILE A 169 8.33 -0.90 4.01
CA ILE A 169 8.59 -2.27 3.57
C ILE A 169 9.36 -2.98 4.67
N GLY A 170 8.76 -4.00 5.28
CA GLY A 170 9.32 -4.72 6.42
C GLY A 170 10.69 -5.33 6.11
N TYR A 171 11.59 -5.37 7.10
CA TYR A 171 12.91 -5.96 6.96
C TYR A 171 12.87 -7.38 6.38
N GLN A 172 11.88 -8.18 6.77
CA GLN A 172 11.72 -9.55 6.27
C GLN A 172 11.45 -9.64 4.76
N LEU A 173 11.03 -8.53 4.12
CA LEU A 173 10.68 -8.49 2.70
C LEU A 173 11.83 -8.02 1.81
N ALA A 174 12.61 -7.03 2.26
CA ALA A 174 13.59 -6.36 1.43
C ALA A 174 14.98 -6.23 2.07
N GLY A 175 15.20 -6.74 3.27
CA GLY A 175 16.50 -6.64 3.95
C GLY A 175 16.96 -5.21 4.31
N GLU A 176 16.17 -4.17 3.96
CA GLU A 176 16.49 -2.77 4.20
C GLU A 176 16.30 -2.41 5.68
N ASN A 177 17.39 -2.16 6.40
CA ASN A 177 17.35 -2.05 7.85
C ASN A 177 17.19 -0.61 8.37
N ALA A 178 18.21 0.22 8.22
CA ALA A 178 18.32 1.55 8.84
C ALA A 178 18.20 2.67 7.81
N ASN A 179 17.22 2.59 6.93
CA ASN A 179 16.93 3.59 5.91
C ASN A 179 15.90 4.60 6.44
N PRO A 180 16.26 5.90 6.61
CA PRO A 180 15.30 6.91 7.05
C PRO A 180 14.13 7.10 6.09
N LYS A 181 14.27 6.77 4.80
CA LYS A 181 13.21 6.85 3.78
C LYS A 181 12.21 5.70 3.88
N ASN A 182 12.51 4.67 4.66
CA ASN A 182 11.67 3.48 4.88
C ASN A 182 11.10 3.39 6.31
N LEU A 183 11.27 4.43 7.13
CA LEU A 183 10.87 4.39 8.54
C LEU A 183 9.95 5.55 8.89
N ILE A 184 8.75 5.25 9.41
CA ILE A 184 7.80 6.24 9.90
C ILE A 184 7.58 6.10 11.41
N THR A 185 7.04 7.17 12.03
CA THR A 185 6.48 7.11 13.39
C THR A 185 5.14 6.38 13.32
N GLY A 186 5.17 5.08 13.53
CA GLY A 186 3.98 4.22 13.54
C GLY A 186 3.64 3.77 14.94
N THR A 187 2.35 3.66 15.26
CA THR A 187 1.93 3.06 16.53
C THR A 187 2.29 1.58 16.57
N ARG A 188 2.36 1.02 17.77
CA ARG A 188 2.50 -0.43 17.91
C ARG A 188 1.34 -1.16 17.25
N TYR A 189 0.12 -0.63 17.35
CA TYR A 189 -1.07 -1.22 16.75
C TYR A 189 -1.00 -1.23 15.21
N LEU A 190 -0.61 -0.10 14.59
CA LEU A 190 -0.36 -0.07 13.15
C LEU A 190 0.67 -1.13 12.75
N ASN A 191 1.81 -1.18 13.44
CA ASN A 191 2.92 -2.06 13.09
C ASN A 191 2.57 -3.54 13.20
N VAL A 192 1.86 -3.95 14.26
CA VAL A 192 1.66 -5.37 14.60
C VAL A 192 0.31 -5.90 14.14
N GLU A 193 -0.76 -5.11 14.29
CA GLU A 193 -2.12 -5.53 13.94
C GLU A 193 -2.52 -5.06 12.53
N GLY A 194 -1.94 -3.93 12.06
CA GLY A 194 -2.19 -3.39 10.74
C GLY A 194 -1.30 -4.00 9.65
N MET A 195 0.01 -3.75 9.72
CA MET A 195 0.93 -4.06 8.61
C MET A 195 1.47 -5.49 8.63
N LEU A 196 1.93 -5.97 9.79
CA LEU A 196 2.60 -7.28 9.90
C LEU A 196 1.83 -8.47 9.30
N PRO A 197 0.50 -8.59 9.41
CA PRO A 197 -0.24 -9.68 8.77
C PRO A 197 -0.05 -9.72 7.25
N PHE A 198 -0.04 -8.56 6.58
CA PHE A 198 0.15 -8.45 5.13
C PHE A 198 1.61 -8.70 4.72
N GLU A 199 2.56 -8.21 5.50
CA GLU A 199 3.99 -8.52 5.29
C GLU A 199 4.24 -10.03 5.38
N ASN A 200 3.64 -10.71 6.36
CA ASN A 200 3.77 -12.16 6.52
C ASN A 200 3.17 -12.93 5.33
N LEU A 201 2.00 -12.51 4.82
CA LEU A 201 1.41 -13.12 3.63
C LEU A 201 2.34 -13.05 2.43
N VAL A 202 2.96 -11.89 2.19
CA VAL A 202 3.92 -11.70 1.09
C VAL A 202 5.18 -12.51 1.32
N ALA A 203 5.75 -12.48 2.54
CA ALA A 203 6.95 -13.24 2.87
C ALA A 203 6.74 -14.76 2.70
N ASP A 204 5.60 -15.28 3.18
CA ASP A 204 5.25 -16.69 3.07
C ASP A 204 5.07 -17.11 1.59
N TYR A 205 4.39 -16.27 0.80
CA TYR A 205 4.20 -16.53 -0.64
C TYR A 205 5.54 -16.61 -1.38
N VAL A 206 6.40 -15.59 -1.23
CA VAL A 206 7.72 -15.58 -1.88
C VAL A 206 8.60 -16.72 -1.37
N ASN A 207 8.53 -17.05 -0.08
CA ASN A 207 9.30 -18.15 0.49
C ASN A 207 8.89 -19.54 -0.06
N ASN A 208 7.59 -19.74 -0.29
CA ASN A 208 7.04 -21.01 -0.72
C ASN A 208 7.10 -21.21 -2.23
N THR A 209 6.98 -20.14 -3.03
CA THR A 209 6.88 -20.23 -4.48
C THR A 209 8.16 -19.84 -5.22
N GLY A 210 8.95 -18.92 -4.64
CA GLY A 210 10.06 -18.25 -5.32
C GLY A 210 9.62 -17.17 -6.31
N ASN A 211 8.32 -16.90 -6.41
CA ASN A 211 7.74 -15.90 -7.30
C ASN A 211 7.90 -14.48 -6.74
N HIS A 212 7.61 -13.49 -7.58
CA HIS A 212 7.72 -12.07 -7.29
C HIS A 212 6.40 -11.47 -6.83
N VAL A 213 6.46 -10.44 -5.97
CA VAL A 213 5.30 -9.67 -5.54
C VAL A 213 5.62 -8.19 -5.65
N LEU A 214 4.89 -7.48 -6.51
CA LEU A 214 4.87 -6.02 -6.46
C LEU A 214 4.26 -5.60 -5.13
N TYR A 215 4.98 -4.77 -4.37
CA TYR A 215 4.60 -4.32 -3.04
C TYR A 215 4.86 -2.83 -2.89
N ARG A 216 3.81 -2.04 -2.67
CA ARG A 216 3.90 -0.59 -2.54
C ARG A 216 3.24 -0.13 -1.26
N VAL A 217 3.93 0.72 -0.51
CA VAL A 217 3.42 1.33 0.72
C VAL A 217 3.48 2.84 0.62
N THR A 218 2.33 3.48 0.78
CA THR A 218 2.19 4.92 0.73
C THR A 218 1.75 5.46 2.09
N PRO A 219 2.61 6.15 2.83
CA PRO A 219 2.20 6.82 4.07
C PRO A 219 1.33 8.03 3.73
N MET A 220 0.19 8.17 4.40
CA MET A 220 -0.80 9.20 4.09
C MET A 220 -0.86 10.23 5.23
N PHE A 221 -0.49 11.48 4.91
CA PHE A 221 -0.45 12.59 5.86
C PHE A 221 -1.57 13.60 5.56
N SER A 222 -2.15 14.18 6.60
CA SER A 222 -3.07 15.30 6.47
C SER A 222 -2.30 16.62 6.57
N GLY A 223 -2.35 17.45 5.52
CA GLY A 223 -1.69 18.75 5.51
C GLY A 223 -0.21 18.69 5.93
N SER A 224 0.19 19.48 6.92
CA SER A 224 1.56 19.54 7.45
C SER A 224 1.84 18.60 8.63
N ASN A 225 0.96 17.65 8.90
CA ASN A 225 1.15 16.69 9.99
C ASN A 225 2.46 15.92 9.85
N LEU A 226 3.18 15.76 10.97
CA LEU A 226 4.46 15.03 11.00
C LEU A 226 4.28 13.51 11.19
N VAL A 227 3.10 13.08 11.65
CA VAL A 227 2.75 11.66 11.79
C VAL A 227 1.70 11.29 10.75
N ALA A 228 1.90 10.20 10.02
CA ALA A 228 0.94 9.73 9.04
C ALA A 228 -0.37 9.29 9.72
N ASN A 229 -1.51 9.60 9.10
CA ASN A 229 -2.82 9.10 9.55
C ASN A 229 -2.95 7.59 9.41
N GLY A 230 -2.18 7.01 8.48
CA GLY A 230 -2.08 5.59 8.20
C GLY A 230 -1.23 5.34 6.97
N VAL A 231 -1.22 4.10 6.51
CA VAL A 231 -0.50 3.69 5.31
C VAL A 231 -1.42 2.91 4.37
N LEU A 232 -1.34 3.20 3.08
CA LEU A 232 -1.93 2.38 2.04
C LEU A 232 -0.91 1.30 1.67
N ILE A 233 -1.33 0.04 1.68
CA ILE A 233 -0.49 -1.10 1.29
C ILE A 233 -1.14 -1.80 0.12
N GLU A 234 -0.40 -1.94 -0.96
CA GLU A 234 -0.82 -2.61 -2.18
C GLU A 234 0.13 -3.75 -2.51
N ALA A 235 -0.40 -4.89 -2.89
CA ALA A 235 0.41 -6.02 -3.33
C ALA A 235 -0.27 -6.83 -4.42
N LYS A 236 0.54 -7.33 -5.37
CA LYS A 236 0.09 -8.23 -6.42
C LYS A 236 1.23 -9.19 -6.81
N SER A 237 0.97 -10.48 -6.77
CA SER A 237 1.92 -11.48 -7.26
C SER A 237 2.03 -11.43 -8.78
N VAL A 238 3.25 -11.56 -9.30
CA VAL A 238 3.58 -11.25 -10.70
C VAL A 238 3.27 -12.43 -11.62
N GLU A 239 3.87 -13.59 -11.37
CA GLU A 239 3.84 -14.74 -12.30
C GLU A 239 2.44 -15.34 -12.46
N ASP A 240 1.61 -15.27 -11.42
CA ASP A 240 0.23 -15.77 -11.42
C ASP A 240 -0.80 -14.66 -11.55
N ASN A 241 -0.36 -13.41 -11.83
CA ASN A 241 -1.18 -12.24 -12.03
C ASN A 241 -2.18 -11.97 -10.88
N GLY A 242 -1.70 -12.09 -9.66
CA GLY A 242 -2.50 -11.85 -8.45
C GLY A 242 -3.23 -13.10 -7.92
N GLY A 243 -2.96 -14.28 -8.48
CA GLY A 243 -3.60 -15.53 -8.03
C GLY A 243 -3.20 -15.93 -6.62
N GLY A 244 -1.98 -15.61 -6.19
CA GLY A 244 -1.47 -15.92 -4.85
C GLY A 244 -1.54 -14.75 -3.87
N ILE A 245 -1.19 -13.55 -4.33
CA ILE A 245 -1.24 -12.31 -3.54
C ILE A 245 -1.98 -11.23 -4.33
N LEU A 246 -3.07 -10.72 -3.75
CA LEU A 246 -3.81 -9.58 -4.29
C LEU A 246 -4.49 -8.84 -3.14
N PHE A 247 -4.03 -7.62 -2.82
CA PHE A 247 -4.71 -6.76 -1.87
C PHE A 247 -4.37 -5.29 -2.03
N ASN A 248 -5.32 -4.45 -1.61
CA ASN A 248 -5.19 -3.01 -1.48
C ASN A 248 -5.90 -2.57 -0.20
N VAL A 249 -5.13 -2.25 0.83
CA VAL A 249 -5.64 -2.00 2.17
C VAL A 249 -5.05 -0.73 2.75
N TYR A 250 -5.88 0.01 3.49
CA TYR A 250 -5.42 1.12 4.32
C TYR A 250 -5.33 0.66 5.77
N CYS A 251 -4.15 0.78 6.38
CA CYS A 251 -3.89 0.47 7.78
C CYS A 251 -3.85 1.76 8.59
N TYR A 252 -4.69 1.84 9.65
CA TYR A 252 -4.83 3.03 10.49
C TYR A 252 -3.67 3.21 11.46
N ASN A 253 -3.08 4.39 11.51
CA ASN A 253 -2.04 4.72 12.49
C ASN A 253 -2.67 5.21 13.80
N VAL A 254 -3.38 4.35 14.46
CA VAL A 254 -4.06 4.59 15.73
C VAL A 254 -3.50 3.66 16.81
N GLN A 255 -3.77 3.97 18.08
CA GLN A 255 -3.57 3.05 19.19
C GLN A 255 -4.84 3.04 20.05
N PRO A 256 -5.55 1.90 20.13
CA PRO A 256 -6.76 1.82 20.97
C PRO A 256 -6.50 2.30 22.39
N GLY A 257 -7.34 3.21 22.88
CA GLY A 257 -7.24 3.78 24.21
C GLY A 257 -6.23 4.91 24.39
N VAL A 258 -5.56 5.35 23.31
CA VAL A 258 -4.60 6.48 23.35
C VAL A 258 -4.95 7.49 22.27
N GLY A 259 -5.07 8.78 22.63
CA GLY A 259 -5.17 9.87 21.67
C GLY A 259 -3.81 10.20 21.05
N ILE A 260 -3.79 10.57 19.78
CA ILE A 260 -2.57 10.94 19.04
C ILE A 260 -2.78 12.32 18.42
N ASN A 261 -1.84 13.22 18.65
CA ASN A 261 -1.74 14.46 17.90
C ASN A 261 -0.85 14.21 16.67
N TYR A 262 -1.47 14.09 15.50
CA TYR A 262 -0.75 13.83 14.26
C TYR A 262 0.09 15.00 13.76
N GLU A 263 -0.16 16.23 14.24
CA GLU A 263 0.64 17.41 13.87
C GLU A 263 2.12 17.24 14.28
N ASN A 264 2.34 16.68 15.48
CA ASN A 264 3.67 16.65 16.09
C ASN A 264 4.06 15.30 16.74
N GLY A 265 3.11 14.37 16.92
CA GLY A 265 3.32 13.08 17.55
C GLY A 265 3.14 13.05 19.06
N ASP A 266 2.64 14.11 19.69
CA ASP A 266 2.25 14.09 21.11
C ASP A 266 1.06 13.14 21.33
N SER A 267 0.87 12.69 22.60
CA SER A 267 -0.18 11.74 22.95
C SER A 267 -0.59 11.82 24.43
#